data_ebfd21bb8f73bb6bc131fef98514c726
#
_entry.id   ebfd21bb8f73bb6bc131fef98514c726
#
_cell.length_a   1.000
_cell.length_b   1.000
_cell.length_c   1.000
_cell.angle_alpha   90.00
_cell.angle_beta   90.00
_cell.angle_gamma   90.00
#
_symmetry.space_group_name_H-M   'P 1'
#
loop_
_entity.id
_entity.type
_entity.pdbx_description
1 polymer ?
#
loop_
_entity_poly.entity_id
_entity_poly.type
_entity_poly.pdbx_seq_one_letter_code
_entity_poly.pdbx_strand_id
1 'polypeptide(L)'
;MPFGPEALRARFAREAREERPDLSVLCLCLAGLLDPTMDERAFDEAEMELDRLAGLLPYGLRTPRAWANALTELLGGRLGFHGTPADYDRLSSSLLHRVLRRRRGLPILLSVVWLEVARRAGAPVYGLGLPGHFVMGFGAPEENVVVDPFAGGASLGNGPAQAAEGPREPARTVDVVLRILNNVRAWAASRPERSDVELTALDLSLALPAHPASLRCERARLLVRRGQYAAGARELEEYAEVVAALDPATAEGIRGEARAARALLN
;
A
#
# COMPACT_ATOMS: atom_id res chain seq x y z
N MET A 1 -5.57 8.64 22.18
CA MET A 1 -6.80 8.23 21.45
C MET A 1 -7.01 6.73 21.66
N PRO A 2 -8.23 6.19 21.61
CA PRO A 2 -8.40 4.76 21.73
C PRO A 2 -7.65 4.05 20.58
N PHE A 3 -6.77 3.11 20.94
CA PHE A 3 -6.02 2.28 20.00
C PHE A 3 -6.63 0.88 19.99
N GLY A 4 -7.30 0.54 18.90
CA GLY A 4 -7.93 -0.76 18.72
C GLY A 4 -8.43 -0.93 17.29
N PRO A 5 -8.80 -2.15 16.86
CA PRO A 5 -9.15 -2.41 15.46
C PRO A 5 -10.26 -1.50 14.92
N GLU A 6 -11.26 -1.21 15.72
CA GLU A 6 -12.39 -0.36 15.31
C GLU A 6 -11.95 1.11 15.14
N ALA A 7 -11.18 1.63 16.09
CA ALA A 7 -10.64 2.98 16.05
C ALA A 7 -9.67 3.16 14.88
N LEU A 8 -8.83 2.17 14.60
CA LEU A 8 -7.90 2.19 13.47
C LEU A 8 -8.64 2.15 12.12
N ARG A 9 -9.69 1.34 11.98
CA ARG A 9 -10.55 1.33 10.77
C ARG A 9 -11.22 2.69 10.56
N ALA A 10 -11.79 3.27 11.63
CA ALA A 10 -12.41 4.58 11.55
C ALA A 10 -11.41 5.69 11.20
N ARG A 11 -10.20 5.65 11.79
CA ARG A 11 -9.12 6.59 11.48
C ARG A 11 -8.67 6.46 10.02
N PHE A 12 -8.44 5.23 9.55
CA PHE A 12 -8.08 4.95 8.16
C PHE A 12 -9.12 5.50 7.18
N ALA A 13 -10.41 5.17 7.41
CA ALA A 13 -11.49 5.58 6.52
C ALA A 13 -11.70 7.10 6.50
N ARG A 14 -11.48 7.81 7.61
CA ARG A 14 -11.52 9.26 7.68
C ARG A 14 -10.34 9.86 6.94
N GLU A 15 -9.12 9.42 7.25
CA GLU A 15 -7.89 9.92 6.64
C GLU A 15 -7.88 9.73 5.12
N ALA A 16 -8.35 8.58 4.63
CA ALA A 16 -8.42 8.30 3.19
C ALA A 16 -9.35 9.27 2.42
N ARG A 17 -10.23 10.00 3.11
CA ARG A 17 -11.17 10.97 2.51
C ARG A 17 -10.72 12.42 2.66
N GLU A 18 -9.62 12.67 3.34
CA GLU A 18 -9.05 14.02 3.42
C GLU A 18 -8.61 14.49 2.02
N GLU A 19 -8.62 15.79 1.80
CA GLU A 19 -8.14 16.38 0.55
C GLU A 19 -6.66 16.05 0.29
N ARG A 20 -5.87 15.99 1.37
CA ARG A 20 -4.45 15.63 1.37
C ARG A 20 -4.18 14.54 2.41
N PRO A 21 -4.50 13.28 2.07
CA PRO A 21 -4.34 12.19 3.02
C PRO A 21 -2.89 12.01 3.45
N ASP A 22 -2.66 11.82 4.74
CA ASP A 22 -1.34 11.49 5.29
C ASP A 22 -1.01 10.01 5.00
N LEU A 23 0.03 9.81 4.20
CA LEU A 23 0.44 8.48 3.76
C LEU A 23 0.99 7.64 4.92
N SER A 24 1.73 8.25 5.86
CA SER A 24 2.27 7.53 7.02
C SER A 24 1.14 7.07 7.94
N VAL A 25 0.17 7.92 8.22
CA VAL A 25 -1.01 7.57 9.04
C VAL A 25 -1.79 6.42 8.43
N LEU A 26 -2.07 6.46 7.11
CA LEU A 26 -2.77 5.37 6.41
C LEU A 26 -1.99 4.05 6.50
N CYS A 27 -0.67 4.09 6.25
CA CYS A 27 0.20 2.91 6.34
C CYS A 27 0.31 2.37 7.76
N LEU A 28 0.30 3.21 8.79
CA LEU A 28 0.37 2.78 10.18
C LEU A 28 -0.98 2.24 10.68
N CYS A 29 -2.11 2.82 10.27
CA CYS A 29 -3.44 2.25 10.56
C CYS A 29 -3.57 0.84 9.94
N LEU A 30 -3.16 0.67 8.68
CA LEU A 30 -3.09 -0.62 8.00
C LEU A 30 -2.21 -1.60 8.79
N ALA A 31 -1.02 -1.15 9.20
CA ALA A 31 -0.08 -1.98 9.94
C ALA A 31 -0.65 -2.45 11.29
N GLY A 32 -1.32 -1.57 12.04
CA GLY A 32 -1.95 -1.92 13.31
C GLY A 32 -3.13 -2.89 13.19
N LEU A 33 -3.79 -2.92 12.02
CA LEU A 33 -4.86 -3.87 11.73
C LEU A 33 -4.35 -5.25 11.29
N LEU A 34 -3.12 -5.31 10.75
CA LEU A 34 -2.52 -6.54 10.23
C LEU A 34 -1.45 -7.15 11.14
N ASP A 35 -0.95 -6.40 12.11
CA ASP A 35 0.03 -6.85 13.08
C ASP A 35 -0.52 -6.71 14.50
N PRO A 36 -1.01 -7.79 15.13
CA PRO A 36 -1.57 -7.75 16.48
C PRO A 36 -0.56 -7.31 17.56
N THR A 37 0.73 -7.28 17.25
CA THR A 37 1.77 -6.83 18.19
C THR A 37 2.02 -5.33 18.15
N MET A 38 1.35 -4.61 17.23
CA MET A 38 1.44 -3.16 17.12
C MET A 38 0.47 -2.51 18.10
N ASP A 39 0.99 -1.71 18.99
CA ASP A 39 0.24 -0.88 19.93
C ASP A 39 0.37 0.61 19.61
N GLU A 40 -0.27 1.48 20.40
CA GLU A 40 -0.21 2.93 20.23
C GLU A 40 1.22 3.46 20.33
N ARG A 41 2.01 2.90 21.23
CA ARG A 41 3.41 3.26 21.39
C ARG A 41 4.23 2.94 20.14
N ALA A 42 4.03 1.77 19.54
CA ALA A 42 4.72 1.39 18.32
C ALA A 42 4.30 2.26 17.12
N PHE A 43 3.06 2.77 17.13
CA PHE A 43 2.58 3.75 16.14
C PHE A 43 3.37 5.06 16.28
N ASP A 44 3.43 5.62 17.49
CA ASP A 44 4.14 6.87 17.77
C ASP A 44 5.65 6.74 17.52
N GLU A 45 6.25 5.63 17.93
CA GLU A 45 7.67 5.32 17.65
C GLU A 45 7.98 5.33 16.14
N ALA A 46 7.05 4.84 15.32
CA ALA A 46 7.25 4.85 13.86
C ALA A 46 7.19 6.28 13.28
N GLU A 47 6.24 7.11 13.73
CA GLU A 47 6.17 8.53 13.34
C GLU A 47 7.43 9.29 13.78
N MET A 48 7.84 9.13 15.04
CA MET A 48 9.06 9.74 15.59
C MET A 48 10.31 9.29 14.83
N GLU A 49 10.37 8.03 14.38
CA GLU A 49 11.52 7.55 13.59
C GLU A 49 11.56 8.21 12.22
N LEU A 50 10.41 8.43 11.55
CA LEU A 50 10.35 9.17 10.28
C LEU A 50 10.85 10.62 10.47
N ASP A 51 10.43 11.28 11.55
CA ASP A 51 10.87 12.64 11.89
C ASP A 51 12.38 12.69 12.20
N ARG A 52 12.86 11.71 12.98
CA ARG A 52 14.29 11.57 13.29
C ARG A 52 15.14 11.39 12.03
N LEU A 53 14.67 10.55 11.10
CA LEU A 53 15.35 10.30 9.83
C LEU A 53 15.39 11.58 8.97
N ALA A 54 14.29 12.33 8.91
CA ALA A 54 14.22 13.60 8.20
C ALA A 54 15.21 14.63 8.78
N GLY A 55 15.33 14.69 10.11
CA GLY A 55 16.27 15.57 10.80
C GLY A 55 17.76 15.23 10.60
N LEU A 56 18.08 14.07 10.01
CA LEU A 56 19.46 13.69 9.65
C LEU A 56 19.89 14.19 8.26
N LEU A 57 18.95 14.72 7.47
CA LEU A 57 19.26 15.25 6.14
C LEU A 57 19.97 16.62 6.24
N PRO A 58 20.89 16.94 5.33
CA PRO A 58 21.55 18.24 5.30
C PRO A 58 20.59 19.37 5.04
N TYR A 59 20.83 20.52 5.67
CA TYR A 59 20.10 21.75 5.39
C TYR A 59 20.50 22.38 4.05
N GLY A 60 19.57 23.12 3.44
CA GLY A 60 19.88 23.98 2.29
C GLY A 60 20.01 23.24 0.96
N LEU A 61 19.50 22.04 0.86
CA LEU A 61 19.41 21.32 -0.42
C LEU A 61 18.42 22.04 -1.34
N ARG A 62 18.86 22.44 -2.56
CA ARG A 62 18.07 23.30 -3.46
C ARG A 62 17.70 22.62 -4.78
N THR A 63 18.39 21.55 -5.16
CA THR A 63 18.15 20.90 -6.45
C THR A 63 17.62 19.48 -6.26
N PRO A 64 16.78 18.97 -7.17
CA PRO A 64 16.30 17.58 -7.13
C PRO A 64 17.42 16.55 -7.02
N ARG A 65 18.50 16.77 -7.74
CA ARG A 65 19.70 15.89 -7.70
C ARG A 65 20.38 15.90 -6.33
N ALA A 66 20.47 17.06 -5.67
CA ALA A 66 21.05 17.15 -4.32
C ALA A 66 20.19 16.40 -3.30
N TRP A 67 18.86 16.52 -3.37
CA TRP A 67 17.93 15.76 -2.55
C TRP A 67 18.05 14.25 -2.78
N ALA A 68 18.06 13.81 -4.06
CA ALA A 68 18.22 12.40 -4.42
C ALA A 68 19.52 11.83 -3.86
N ASN A 69 20.64 12.52 -4.01
CA ASN A 69 21.94 12.08 -3.51
C ASN A 69 21.98 12.02 -1.97
N ALA A 70 21.45 13.03 -1.28
CA ALA A 70 21.44 13.07 0.18
C ALA A 70 20.59 11.92 0.78
N LEU A 71 19.42 11.64 0.20
CA LEU A 71 18.57 10.53 0.62
C LEU A 71 19.21 9.17 0.31
N THR A 72 19.81 9.01 -0.87
CA THR A 72 20.53 7.78 -1.24
C THR A 72 21.70 7.52 -0.30
N GLU A 73 22.49 8.53 0.02
CA GLU A 73 23.61 8.38 0.97
C GLU A 73 23.11 8.05 2.38
N LEU A 74 22.05 8.74 2.86
CA LEU A 74 21.52 8.54 4.21
C LEU A 74 20.82 7.19 4.32
N LEU A 75 19.74 6.99 3.52
CA LEU A 75 18.84 5.84 3.70
C LEU A 75 19.42 4.58 3.07
N GLY A 76 19.90 4.65 1.84
CA GLY A 76 20.49 3.50 1.14
C GLY A 76 21.88 3.15 1.65
N GLY A 77 22.78 4.14 1.72
CA GLY A 77 24.16 3.95 2.10
C GLY A 77 24.35 3.74 3.60
N ARG A 78 24.22 4.81 4.40
CA ARG A 78 24.54 4.79 5.84
C ARG A 78 23.61 3.93 6.68
N LEU A 79 22.31 3.93 6.39
CA LEU A 79 21.29 3.22 7.15
C LEU A 79 20.93 1.86 6.52
N GLY A 80 21.27 1.61 5.27
CA GLY A 80 21.15 0.32 4.62
C GLY A 80 19.70 -0.09 4.32
N PHE A 81 18.80 0.86 4.06
CA PHE A 81 17.45 0.56 3.57
C PHE A 81 17.53 0.01 2.15
N HIS A 82 17.11 -1.23 1.97
CA HIS A 82 17.03 -1.89 0.66
C HIS A 82 16.08 -3.09 0.70
N GLY A 83 15.75 -3.66 -0.44
CA GLY A 83 14.96 -4.87 -0.56
C GLY A 83 15.69 -6.00 -1.25
N THR A 84 15.14 -7.20 -1.15
CA THR A 84 15.58 -8.39 -1.86
C THR A 84 14.37 -9.21 -2.30
N PRO A 85 14.51 -10.16 -3.24
CA PRO A 85 13.42 -11.06 -3.61
C PRO A 85 12.78 -11.80 -2.42
N ALA A 86 13.56 -12.15 -1.39
CA ALA A 86 13.05 -12.83 -0.19
C ALA A 86 12.09 -11.95 0.66
N ASP A 87 12.05 -10.64 0.44
CA ASP A 87 11.12 -9.74 1.13
C ASP A 87 9.68 -9.90 0.65
N TYR A 88 9.44 -10.47 -0.54
CA TYR A 88 8.09 -10.77 -1.04
C TYR A 88 7.40 -11.90 -0.26
N ASP A 89 8.15 -12.78 0.40
CA ASP A 89 7.59 -13.88 1.20
C ASP A 89 7.15 -13.46 2.61
N ARG A 90 7.30 -12.19 2.96
CA ARG A 90 7.09 -11.70 4.33
C ARG A 90 6.02 -10.61 4.39
N LEU A 91 4.94 -10.84 5.16
CA LEU A 91 3.96 -9.79 5.46
C LEU A 91 4.62 -8.54 6.06
N SER A 92 5.61 -8.74 6.94
CA SER A 92 6.35 -7.64 7.58
C SER A 92 7.05 -6.69 6.61
N SER A 93 7.27 -7.09 5.36
CA SER A 93 7.82 -6.25 4.30
C SER A 93 6.79 -5.29 3.66
N SER A 94 5.50 -5.48 4.00
CA SER A 94 4.37 -4.61 3.64
C SER A 94 3.87 -3.74 4.80
N LEU A 95 4.52 -3.74 5.97
CA LEU A 95 4.10 -3.02 7.17
C LEU A 95 5.13 -1.95 7.54
N LEU A 96 4.72 -0.67 7.53
CA LEU A 96 5.63 0.49 7.65
C LEU A 96 6.53 0.43 8.90
N HIS A 97 5.94 0.19 10.09
CA HIS A 97 6.71 0.11 11.35
C HIS A 97 7.74 -1.03 11.33
N ARG A 98 7.44 -2.15 10.65
CA ARG A 98 8.37 -3.27 10.49
C ARG A 98 9.49 -2.95 9.50
N VAL A 99 9.16 -2.24 8.41
CA VAL A 99 10.15 -1.79 7.42
C VAL A 99 11.12 -0.80 8.04
N LEU A 100 10.65 0.17 8.83
CA LEU A 100 11.49 1.11 9.57
C LEU A 100 12.49 0.40 10.49
N ARG A 101 12.02 -0.58 11.28
CA ARG A 101 12.87 -1.35 12.21
C ARG A 101 13.87 -2.27 11.52
N ARG A 102 13.42 -2.95 10.44
CA ARG A 102 14.25 -3.94 9.73
C ARG A 102 15.14 -3.31 8.67
N ARG A 103 14.81 -2.10 8.21
CA ARG A 103 15.40 -1.43 7.04
C ARG A 103 15.29 -2.27 5.76
N ARG A 104 14.28 -3.11 5.70
CA ARG A 104 14.00 -4.07 4.63
C ARG A 104 12.50 -4.09 4.35
N GLY A 105 12.13 -4.07 3.08
CA GLY A 105 10.73 -4.06 2.67
C GLY A 105 10.51 -4.24 1.18
N LEU A 106 9.25 -4.27 0.78
CA LEU A 106 8.87 -4.25 -0.62
C LEU A 106 9.18 -2.88 -1.27
N PRO A 107 9.33 -2.83 -2.61
CA PRO A 107 9.65 -1.58 -3.32
C PRO A 107 8.77 -0.41 -2.90
N ILE A 108 7.45 -0.63 -2.82
CA ILE A 108 6.49 0.42 -2.47
C ILE A 108 6.65 0.91 -1.02
N LEU A 109 6.91 0.02 -0.05
CA LEU A 109 7.08 0.41 1.36
C LEU A 109 8.42 1.13 1.60
N LEU A 110 9.47 0.71 0.93
CA LEU A 110 10.73 1.44 0.95
C LEU A 110 10.56 2.83 0.33
N SER A 111 9.84 2.92 -0.78
CA SER A 111 9.51 4.23 -1.37
C SER A 111 8.64 5.09 -0.45
N VAL A 112 7.70 4.51 0.31
CA VAL A 112 6.93 5.24 1.34
C VAL A 112 7.86 5.81 2.41
N VAL A 113 8.79 5.03 2.96
CA VAL A 113 9.78 5.54 3.94
C VAL A 113 10.56 6.73 3.35
N TRP A 114 11.07 6.60 2.14
CA TRP A 114 11.86 7.65 1.50
C TRP A 114 11.01 8.89 1.19
N LEU A 115 9.78 8.73 0.70
CA LEU A 115 8.85 9.82 0.44
C LEU A 115 8.52 10.59 1.73
N GLU A 116 8.22 9.87 2.81
CA GLU A 116 7.86 10.49 4.08
C GLU A 116 9.03 11.21 4.73
N VAL A 117 10.22 10.63 4.72
CA VAL A 117 11.44 11.27 5.20
C VAL A 117 11.76 12.54 4.38
N ALA A 118 11.65 12.45 3.05
CA ALA A 118 11.91 13.57 2.17
C ALA A 118 10.88 14.71 2.33
N ARG A 119 9.59 14.37 2.42
CA ARG A 119 8.50 15.37 2.62
C ARG A 119 8.64 16.10 3.95
N ARG A 120 8.96 15.39 5.04
CA ARG A 120 9.21 15.99 6.35
C ARG A 120 10.41 16.94 6.34
N ALA A 121 11.41 16.66 5.51
CA ALA A 121 12.56 17.55 5.30
C ALA A 121 12.29 18.69 4.32
N GLY A 122 11.10 18.77 3.71
CA GLY A 122 10.70 19.83 2.76
C GLY A 122 11.15 19.58 1.31
N ALA A 123 11.51 18.35 0.94
CA ALA A 123 11.91 18.02 -0.42
C ALA A 123 10.70 17.97 -1.39
N PRO A 124 10.82 18.45 -2.61
CA PRO A 124 9.84 18.28 -3.66
C PRO A 124 9.93 16.87 -4.23
N VAL A 125 9.07 15.96 -3.75
CA VAL A 125 9.14 14.52 -4.09
C VAL A 125 7.77 13.95 -4.41
N TYR A 126 7.77 12.90 -5.23
CA TYR A 126 6.57 12.16 -5.62
C TYR A 126 6.89 10.69 -5.88
N GLY A 127 5.89 9.84 -5.70
CA GLY A 127 5.98 8.43 -6.05
C GLY A 127 5.62 8.18 -7.51
N LEU A 128 6.24 7.16 -8.12
CA LEU A 128 5.96 6.71 -9.48
C LEU A 128 5.65 5.23 -9.50
N GLY A 129 4.44 4.89 -9.93
CA GLY A 129 4.04 3.51 -10.17
C GLY A 129 4.54 3.01 -11.52
N LEU A 130 5.37 1.97 -11.50
CA LEU A 130 5.80 1.26 -12.69
C LEU A 130 5.19 -0.16 -12.71
N PRO A 131 5.08 -0.83 -13.88
CA PRO A 131 4.71 -2.23 -13.94
C PRO A 131 5.64 -3.08 -13.07
N GLY A 132 5.08 -3.78 -12.08
CA GLY A 132 5.85 -4.63 -11.15
C GLY A 132 6.79 -3.87 -10.18
N HIS A 133 6.89 -2.54 -10.24
CA HIS A 133 7.83 -1.77 -9.44
C HIS A 133 7.26 -0.42 -8.97
N PHE A 134 7.86 0.17 -7.95
CA PHE A 134 7.51 1.50 -7.46
C PHE A 134 8.78 2.25 -7.08
N VAL A 135 8.90 3.47 -7.58
CA VAL A 135 10.11 4.29 -7.45
C VAL A 135 9.77 5.72 -7.04
N MET A 136 10.77 6.56 -6.85
CA MET A 136 10.61 7.89 -6.33
C MET A 136 11.24 8.93 -7.26
N GLY A 137 10.49 9.99 -7.55
CA GLY A 137 10.93 11.16 -8.32
C GLY A 137 11.17 12.38 -7.45
N PHE A 138 12.03 13.29 -7.91
CA PHE A 138 12.39 14.55 -7.26
C PHE A 138 12.22 15.73 -8.21
N GLY A 139 11.70 16.86 -7.68
CA GLY A 139 11.45 18.05 -8.47
C GLY A 139 10.20 17.93 -9.32
N ALA A 140 10.20 18.61 -10.48
CA ALA A 140 9.16 18.42 -11.48
C ALA A 140 9.39 17.11 -12.26
N PRO A 141 8.32 16.41 -12.72
CA PRO A 141 8.45 15.16 -13.47
C PRO A 141 9.37 15.26 -14.69
N GLU A 142 9.43 16.44 -15.31
CA GLU A 142 10.24 16.73 -16.49
C GLU A 142 11.75 16.75 -16.19
N GLU A 143 12.14 17.00 -14.95
CA GLU A 143 13.55 16.99 -14.51
C GLU A 143 14.12 15.58 -14.46
N ASN A 144 13.25 14.57 -14.48
CA ASN A 144 13.58 13.14 -14.60
C ASN A 144 14.66 12.65 -13.61
N VAL A 145 14.65 13.20 -12.38
CA VAL A 145 15.52 12.70 -11.30
C VAL A 145 14.77 11.61 -10.54
N VAL A 146 15.07 10.36 -10.86
CA VAL A 146 14.38 9.18 -10.30
C VAL A 146 15.38 8.25 -9.62
N VAL A 147 15.02 7.74 -8.47
CA VAL A 147 15.80 6.75 -7.71
C VAL A 147 14.93 5.54 -7.34
N ASP A 148 15.60 4.41 -7.15
CA ASP A 148 14.99 3.16 -6.71
C ASP A 148 15.33 2.85 -5.24
N PRO A 149 14.43 3.09 -4.29
CA PRO A 149 14.64 2.75 -2.88
C PRO A 149 14.86 1.26 -2.64
N PHE A 150 14.31 0.36 -3.47
CA PHE A 150 14.50 -1.07 -3.35
C PHE A 150 15.95 -1.48 -3.64
N ALA A 151 16.58 -0.82 -4.61
CA ALA A 151 17.99 -0.96 -4.91
C ALA A 151 18.89 -0.01 -4.07
N GLY A 152 18.46 0.43 -2.89
CA GLY A 152 19.22 1.32 -2.02
C GLY A 152 19.43 2.72 -2.57
N GLY A 153 18.54 3.20 -3.44
CA GLY A 153 18.63 4.53 -4.04
C GLY A 153 19.43 4.58 -5.34
N ALA A 154 19.65 3.44 -5.98
CA ALA A 154 20.29 3.43 -7.31
C ALA A 154 19.52 4.36 -8.24
N SER A 155 20.25 5.26 -8.91
CA SER A 155 19.66 6.15 -9.93
C SER A 155 19.19 5.30 -11.11
N LEU A 156 17.93 5.43 -11.45
CA LEU A 156 17.41 4.86 -12.69
C LEU A 156 17.85 5.80 -13.83
N GLY A 157 19.11 5.63 -14.26
CA GLY A 157 19.58 6.23 -15.53
C GLY A 157 18.77 5.71 -16.71
N ASN A 158 19.22 5.95 -17.94
CA ASN A 158 18.54 5.60 -19.21
C ASN A 158 18.18 4.10 -19.41
N GLY A 159 17.80 3.40 -18.34
CA GLY A 159 17.43 1.98 -18.33
C GLY A 159 15.96 1.72 -18.66
N PRO A 160 15.50 0.45 -18.61
CA PRO A 160 14.13 0.04 -18.99
C PRO A 160 13.01 0.73 -18.23
N ALA A 161 13.28 1.35 -17.07
CA ALA A 161 12.31 2.22 -16.39
C ALA A 161 11.96 3.48 -17.18
N GLN A 162 12.78 3.89 -18.14
CA GLN A 162 12.49 4.97 -19.11
C GLN A 162 11.70 4.48 -20.33
N ALA A 163 11.69 3.18 -20.59
CA ALA A 163 10.99 2.62 -21.75
C ALA A 163 9.45 2.56 -21.58
N ALA A 164 8.92 2.92 -20.42
CA ALA A 164 7.48 3.19 -20.28
C ALA A 164 7.18 4.54 -20.94
N GLU A 165 6.87 4.52 -22.23
CA GLU A 165 6.39 5.67 -22.98
C GLU A 165 5.06 6.17 -22.39
N GLY A 166 5.04 7.40 -21.88
CA GLY A 166 3.85 8.07 -21.37
C GLY A 166 4.18 9.13 -20.32
N PRO A 167 3.28 10.10 -20.08
CA PRO A 167 3.45 11.08 -19.01
C PRO A 167 3.48 10.33 -17.65
N ARG A 168 4.54 10.55 -16.88
CA ARG A 168 4.74 9.96 -15.57
C ARG A 168 3.97 10.78 -14.54
N GLU A 169 2.70 10.46 -14.37
CA GLU A 169 1.91 11.14 -13.36
C GLU A 169 2.34 10.71 -11.95
N PRO A 170 2.53 11.68 -11.03
CA PRO A 170 2.74 11.41 -9.63
C PRO A 170 1.62 10.56 -9.05
N ALA A 171 1.95 9.47 -8.36
CA ALA A 171 0.98 8.59 -7.73
C ALA A 171 0.27 9.32 -6.58
N ARG A 172 -1.06 9.28 -6.55
CA ARG A 172 -1.85 9.81 -5.44
C ARG A 172 -1.68 8.90 -4.21
N THR A 173 -1.79 9.49 -3.02
CA THR A 173 -1.68 8.76 -1.75
C THR A 173 -2.58 7.53 -1.70
N VAL A 174 -3.84 7.66 -2.12
CA VAL A 174 -4.80 6.55 -2.14
C VAL A 174 -4.40 5.41 -3.10
N ASP A 175 -3.78 5.74 -4.24
CA ASP A 175 -3.30 4.74 -5.20
C ASP A 175 -2.09 3.97 -4.65
N VAL A 176 -1.20 4.66 -3.91
CA VAL A 176 -0.09 4.04 -3.18
C VAL A 176 -0.61 3.06 -2.14
N VAL A 177 -1.58 3.48 -1.32
CA VAL A 177 -2.18 2.62 -0.29
C VAL A 177 -2.90 1.42 -0.90
N LEU A 178 -3.67 1.61 -1.98
CA LEU A 178 -4.33 0.51 -2.68
C LEU A 178 -3.30 -0.51 -3.21
N ARG A 179 -2.17 -0.04 -3.71
CA ARG A 179 -1.09 -0.91 -4.19
C ARG A 179 -0.42 -1.69 -3.06
N ILE A 180 -0.26 -1.08 -1.87
CA ILE A 180 0.21 -1.78 -0.67
C ILE A 180 -0.77 -2.89 -0.29
N LEU A 181 -2.07 -2.58 -0.25
CA LEU A 181 -3.14 -3.54 0.05
C LEU A 181 -3.18 -4.68 -0.98
N ASN A 182 -2.94 -4.40 -2.26
CA ASN A 182 -2.81 -5.42 -3.30
C ASN A 182 -1.63 -6.38 -3.03
N ASN A 183 -0.48 -5.86 -2.58
CA ASN A 183 0.65 -6.71 -2.20
C ASN A 183 0.32 -7.60 -0.98
N VAL A 184 -0.37 -7.04 0.02
CA VAL A 184 -0.84 -7.80 1.20
C VAL A 184 -1.81 -8.92 0.77
N ARG A 185 -2.78 -8.61 -0.10
CA ARG A 185 -3.73 -9.59 -0.63
C ARG A 185 -3.02 -10.70 -1.41
N ALA A 186 -2.12 -10.34 -2.32
CA ALA A 186 -1.35 -11.30 -3.10
C ALA A 186 -0.51 -12.24 -2.19
N TRP A 187 0.09 -11.67 -1.13
CA TRP A 187 0.81 -12.46 -0.14
C TRP A 187 -0.11 -13.42 0.63
N ALA A 188 -1.30 -12.96 1.04
CA ALA A 188 -2.26 -13.75 1.81
C ALA A 188 -2.97 -14.82 0.95
N ALA A 189 -3.25 -14.54 -0.32
CA ALA A 189 -3.99 -15.44 -1.23
C ALA A 189 -3.33 -16.83 -1.40
N SER A 190 -2.00 -16.92 -1.26
CA SER A 190 -1.26 -18.17 -1.28
C SER A 190 -1.16 -18.86 0.10
N ARG A 191 -1.86 -18.33 1.12
CA ARG A 191 -1.79 -18.76 2.54
C ARG A 191 -3.19 -18.82 3.14
N PRO A 192 -3.94 -19.92 2.93
CA PRO A 192 -5.33 -20.03 3.40
C PRO A 192 -5.49 -19.79 4.90
N GLU A 193 -4.48 -20.13 5.71
CA GLU A 193 -4.41 -19.88 7.15
C GLU A 193 -4.34 -18.39 7.50
N ARG A 194 -4.06 -17.54 6.51
CA ARG A 194 -4.00 -16.07 6.65
C ARG A 194 -5.15 -15.36 5.92
N SER A 195 -6.26 -16.06 5.75
CA SER A 195 -7.47 -15.48 5.16
C SER A 195 -8.07 -14.31 5.98
N ASP A 196 -7.68 -14.17 7.25
CA ASP A 196 -7.95 -13.00 8.09
C ASP A 196 -7.24 -11.74 7.58
N VAL A 197 -5.97 -11.88 7.17
CA VAL A 197 -5.17 -10.80 6.57
C VAL A 197 -5.75 -10.41 5.20
N GLU A 198 -6.12 -11.40 4.37
CA GLU A 198 -6.74 -11.17 3.07
C GLU A 198 -8.04 -10.37 3.22
N LEU A 199 -8.90 -10.77 4.17
CA LEU A 199 -10.17 -10.10 4.44
C LEU A 199 -9.96 -8.66 4.93
N THR A 200 -9.04 -8.46 5.88
CA THR A 200 -8.73 -7.12 6.38
C THR A 200 -8.21 -6.21 5.27
N ALA A 201 -7.36 -6.72 4.38
CA ALA A 201 -6.85 -5.94 3.25
C ALA A 201 -7.95 -5.60 2.23
N LEU A 202 -8.90 -6.50 1.98
CA LEU A 202 -10.09 -6.22 1.16
C LEU A 202 -10.99 -5.18 1.81
N ASP A 203 -11.27 -5.30 3.11
CA ASP A 203 -12.07 -4.31 3.85
C ASP A 203 -11.47 -2.91 3.76
N LEU A 204 -10.15 -2.79 3.95
CA LEU A 204 -9.44 -1.52 3.83
C LEU A 204 -9.43 -0.99 2.39
N SER A 205 -9.28 -1.86 1.40
CA SER A 205 -9.34 -1.47 -0.02
C SER A 205 -10.71 -0.88 -0.37
N LEU A 206 -11.79 -1.49 0.13
CA LEU A 206 -13.16 -1.01 -0.07
C LEU A 206 -13.48 0.28 0.72
N ALA A 207 -12.70 0.59 1.76
CA ALA A 207 -12.83 1.84 2.52
C ALA A 207 -12.19 3.04 1.82
N LEU A 208 -11.32 2.82 0.83
CA LEU A 208 -10.74 3.89 0.00
C LEU A 208 -11.78 4.54 -0.89
N PRO A 209 -11.72 5.86 -1.14
CA PRO A 209 -12.73 6.58 -1.94
C PRO A 209 -12.76 6.14 -3.41
N ALA A 210 -11.66 5.59 -3.92
CA ALA A 210 -11.55 5.05 -5.28
C ALA A 210 -10.93 3.66 -5.24
N HIS A 211 -11.66 2.65 -5.70
CA HIS A 211 -11.21 1.26 -5.76
C HIS A 211 -11.93 0.51 -6.90
N PRO A 212 -11.32 -0.55 -7.45
CA PRO A 212 -11.99 -1.41 -8.42
C PRO A 212 -13.24 -2.07 -7.83
N ALA A 213 -14.35 -2.02 -8.57
CA ALA A 213 -15.61 -2.63 -8.13
C ALA A 213 -15.50 -4.15 -7.94
N SER A 214 -14.59 -4.81 -8.67
CA SER A 214 -14.30 -6.25 -8.55
C SER A 214 -13.88 -6.68 -7.15
N LEU A 215 -13.33 -5.77 -6.33
CA LEU A 215 -12.95 -6.08 -4.95
C LEU A 215 -14.13 -6.53 -4.08
N ARG A 216 -15.36 -6.07 -4.38
CA ARG A 216 -16.58 -6.56 -3.70
C ARG A 216 -16.80 -8.04 -3.98
N CYS A 217 -16.66 -8.45 -5.24
CA CYS A 217 -16.79 -9.85 -5.65
C CYS A 217 -15.68 -10.72 -5.00
N GLU A 218 -14.44 -10.23 -4.98
CA GLU A 218 -13.33 -10.94 -4.36
C GLU A 218 -13.56 -11.14 -2.86
N ARG A 219 -14.05 -10.09 -2.17
CA ARG A 219 -14.42 -10.17 -0.75
C ARG A 219 -15.54 -11.18 -0.50
N ALA A 220 -16.58 -11.15 -1.30
CA ALA A 220 -17.69 -12.08 -1.20
C ALA A 220 -17.25 -13.54 -1.37
N ARG A 221 -16.42 -13.81 -2.37
CA ARG A 221 -15.82 -15.15 -2.59
C ARG A 221 -14.94 -15.58 -1.41
N LEU A 222 -14.19 -14.65 -0.83
CA LEU A 222 -13.39 -14.95 0.38
C LEU A 222 -14.29 -15.30 1.56
N LEU A 223 -15.40 -14.59 1.79
CA LEU A 223 -16.37 -14.91 2.82
C LEU A 223 -16.93 -16.34 2.66
N VAL A 224 -17.26 -16.74 1.43
CA VAL A 224 -17.70 -18.11 1.12
C VAL A 224 -16.59 -19.12 1.47
N ARG A 225 -15.35 -18.89 1.03
CA ARG A 225 -14.21 -19.79 1.38
C ARG A 225 -13.99 -19.91 2.89
N ARG A 226 -14.33 -18.90 3.66
CA ARG A 226 -14.24 -18.86 5.13
C ARG A 226 -15.45 -19.48 5.84
N GLY A 227 -16.40 -20.10 5.10
CA GLY A 227 -17.61 -20.68 5.65
C GLY A 227 -18.71 -19.65 6.02
N GLN A 228 -18.52 -18.39 5.69
CA GLN A 228 -19.51 -17.33 5.92
C GLN A 228 -20.50 -17.27 4.73
N TYR A 229 -21.15 -18.38 4.47
CA TYR A 229 -21.91 -18.60 3.25
C TYR A 229 -23.04 -17.59 3.04
N ALA A 230 -23.81 -17.27 4.10
CA ALA A 230 -24.92 -16.31 4.01
C ALA A 230 -24.43 -14.89 3.64
N ALA A 231 -23.35 -14.43 4.27
CA ALA A 231 -22.77 -13.12 3.99
C ALA A 231 -22.18 -13.06 2.59
N GLY A 232 -21.40 -14.08 2.20
CA GLY A 232 -20.79 -14.15 0.88
C GLY A 232 -21.83 -14.22 -0.24
N ALA A 233 -22.87 -15.03 -0.08
CA ALA A 233 -23.95 -15.14 -1.06
C ALA A 233 -24.70 -13.81 -1.25
N ARG A 234 -24.99 -13.09 -0.17
CA ARG A 234 -25.64 -11.76 -0.25
C ARG A 234 -24.77 -10.75 -1.02
N GLU A 235 -23.48 -10.66 -0.70
CA GLU A 235 -22.57 -9.73 -1.37
C GLU A 235 -22.36 -10.08 -2.85
N LEU A 236 -22.35 -11.38 -3.20
CA LEU A 236 -22.32 -11.81 -4.59
C LEU A 236 -23.55 -11.35 -5.35
N GLU A 237 -24.74 -11.47 -4.76
CA GLU A 237 -25.98 -10.98 -5.37
C GLU A 237 -25.98 -9.48 -5.57
N GLU A 238 -25.60 -8.72 -4.53
CA GLU A 238 -25.49 -7.25 -4.60
C GLU A 238 -24.50 -6.82 -5.71
N TYR A 239 -23.38 -7.53 -5.84
CA TYR A 239 -22.41 -7.25 -6.90
C TYR A 239 -22.93 -7.63 -8.30
N ALA A 240 -23.66 -8.75 -8.42
CA ALA A 240 -24.27 -9.17 -9.67
C ALA A 240 -25.28 -8.14 -10.20
N GLU A 241 -26.03 -7.46 -9.32
CA GLU A 241 -26.92 -6.37 -9.70
C GLU A 241 -26.16 -5.20 -10.31
N VAL A 242 -25.01 -4.82 -9.73
CA VAL A 242 -24.16 -3.74 -10.26
C VAL A 242 -23.61 -4.08 -11.65
N VAL A 243 -23.20 -5.32 -11.85
CA VAL A 243 -22.58 -5.78 -13.12
C VAL A 243 -23.63 -6.03 -14.20
N ALA A 244 -24.87 -6.37 -13.84
CA ALA A 244 -25.93 -6.79 -14.77
C ALA A 244 -26.24 -5.78 -15.89
N ALA A 245 -26.07 -4.48 -15.60
CA ALA A 245 -26.30 -3.42 -16.58
C ALA A 245 -25.20 -3.34 -17.66
N LEU A 246 -23.99 -3.84 -17.36
CA LEU A 246 -22.82 -3.77 -18.26
C LEU A 246 -22.52 -5.12 -18.91
N ASP A 247 -22.65 -6.20 -18.14
CA ASP A 247 -22.36 -7.58 -18.58
C ASP A 247 -23.33 -8.56 -17.93
N PRO A 248 -24.49 -8.81 -18.57
CA PRO A 248 -25.51 -9.74 -18.07
C PRO A 248 -25.02 -11.18 -17.92
N ALA A 249 -24.08 -11.63 -18.77
CA ALA A 249 -23.56 -13.00 -18.73
C ALA A 249 -22.67 -13.21 -17.49
N THR A 250 -21.77 -12.27 -17.21
CA THR A 250 -20.97 -12.26 -15.98
C THR A 250 -21.85 -12.16 -14.74
N ALA A 251 -22.90 -11.32 -14.76
CA ALA A 251 -23.85 -11.21 -13.64
C ALA A 251 -24.56 -12.53 -13.34
N GLU A 252 -25.00 -13.28 -14.37
CA GLU A 252 -25.64 -14.58 -14.16
C GLU A 252 -24.66 -15.63 -13.60
N GLY A 253 -23.40 -15.61 -14.04
CA GLY A 253 -22.36 -16.45 -13.44
C GLY A 253 -22.20 -16.18 -11.94
N ILE A 254 -22.16 -14.90 -11.55
CA ILE A 254 -22.03 -14.50 -10.13
C ILE A 254 -23.27 -14.90 -9.32
N ARG A 255 -24.49 -14.77 -9.88
CA ARG A 255 -25.72 -15.28 -9.25
C ARG A 255 -25.68 -16.80 -9.06
N GLY A 256 -25.07 -17.51 -10.00
CA GLY A 256 -24.80 -18.96 -9.88
C GLY A 256 -23.92 -19.27 -8.67
N GLU A 257 -22.83 -18.52 -8.49
CA GLU A 257 -21.96 -18.65 -7.31
C GLU A 257 -22.72 -18.37 -6.01
N ALA A 258 -23.58 -17.33 -5.99
CA ALA A 258 -24.38 -16.98 -4.82
C ALA A 258 -25.36 -18.11 -4.45
N ARG A 259 -26.05 -18.71 -5.45
CA ARG A 259 -26.93 -19.87 -5.23
C ARG A 259 -26.17 -21.07 -4.67
N ALA A 260 -24.98 -21.36 -5.23
CA ALA A 260 -24.14 -22.44 -4.74
C ALA A 260 -23.69 -22.21 -3.28
N ALA A 261 -23.30 -20.97 -2.93
CA ALA A 261 -22.96 -20.63 -1.56
C ALA A 261 -24.15 -20.80 -0.59
N ARG A 262 -25.36 -20.43 -0.99
CA ARG A 262 -26.57 -20.67 -0.17
C ARG A 262 -26.88 -22.16 0.02
N ALA A 263 -26.64 -22.99 -0.98
CA ALA A 263 -26.85 -24.42 -0.86
C ALA A 263 -25.97 -25.09 0.19
N LEU A 264 -24.85 -24.47 0.57
CA LEU A 264 -23.96 -24.93 1.65
C LEU A 264 -24.48 -24.60 3.06
N LEU A 265 -25.59 -23.89 3.18
CA LEU A 265 -26.24 -23.59 4.46
C LEU A 265 -27.20 -24.71 4.91
N ASN A 266 -27.56 -25.60 4.02
CA ASN A 266 -28.46 -26.75 4.26
C ASN A 266 -27.64 -28.03 4.37
#